data_09e19eff71ef74fb274c2167b1baaf92
#
_entry.id   09e19eff71ef74fb274c2167b1baaf92
#
_cell.length_a   1.000
_cell.length_b   1.000
_cell.length_c   1.000
_cell.angle_alpha   90.00
_cell.angle_beta   90.00
_cell.angle_gamma   90.00
#
_symmetry.space_group_name_H-M   'P 1'
#
loop_
_entity.id
_entity.type
_entity.pdbx_description
1 polymer ?
#
loop_
_entity_poly.entity_id
_entity_poly.type
_entity_poly.pdbx_seq_one_letter_code
_entity_poly.pdbx_strand_id
1 'polypeptide(L)'
;ASPLLPDLRGLTAAALPQVDALFVHAREVLRSRVSRDGKVSNAAMEEHQFAAHALSWLATYTEALRQLDAWAGRLAEAGQFGEMEALILQIGFGEYLSQIAGGIPMSQGEIARLSDLDTGWTPEGPAATLIAQGNTPAARACLVALMRDNHGRATFGATGLDEELEMIRDQFRRYADEKVIPHAHDWHLKDELIPMEVIQELAEMGVFGLTIPEEFGGFGLSKASMVVVSEELSRGYIGVGSLGTRRGIAAATAPDHYSGEH
;
A
#
# COMPACT_ATOMS: atom_id res chain seq x y z
N ALA A 1 -27.88 -8.28 -13.48
CA ALA A 1 -27.29 -9.14 -12.45
C ALA A 1 -26.16 -8.38 -11.81
N SER A 2 -26.04 -8.45 -10.48
CA SER A 2 -24.91 -7.86 -9.76
C SER A 2 -23.60 -8.47 -10.24
N PRO A 3 -22.54 -7.69 -10.48
CA PRO A 3 -21.22 -8.21 -10.83
C PRO A 3 -20.47 -8.79 -9.61
N LEU A 4 -21.06 -8.73 -8.43
CA LEU A 4 -20.50 -9.27 -7.20
C LEU A 4 -20.56 -10.80 -7.17
N LEU A 5 -19.45 -11.41 -6.82
CA LEU A 5 -19.34 -12.85 -6.59
C LEU A 5 -20.09 -13.24 -5.30
N PRO A 6 -20.80 -14.37 -5.33
CA PRO A 6 -21.42 -14.90 -4.11
C PRO A 6 -20.32 -15.32 -3.12
N ASP A 7 -20.61 -15.16 -1.83
CA ASP A 7 -19.67 -15.48 -0.74
C ASP A 7 -18.26 -14.89 -0.93
N LEU A 8 -18.20 -13.63 -1.39
CA LEU A 8 -16.93 -12.96 -1.71
C LEU A 8 -15.91 -13.05 -0.57
N ARG A 9 -16.32 -12.80 0.67
CA ARG A 9 -15.42 -12.86 1.83
C ARG A 9 -14.92 -14.27 2.12
N GLY A 10 -15.75 -15.29 1.91
CA GLY A 10 -15.30 -16.69 1.97
C GLY A 10 -14.26 -17.00 0.89
N LEU A 11 -14.46 -16.48 -0.33
CA LEU A 11 -13.49 -16.65 -1.43
C LEU A 11 -12.15 -15.97 -1.14
N THR A 12 -12.14 -14.72 -0.64
CA THR A 12 -10.90 -14.01 -0.32
C THR A 12 -10.13 -14.66 0.82
N ALA A 13 -10.81 -15.00 1.92
CA ALA A 13 -10.22 -15.71 3.06
C ALA A 13 -9.64 -17.08 2.67
N ALA A 14 -10.28 -17.81 1.74
CA ALA A 14 -9.78 -19.10 1.28
C ALA A 14 -8.64 -19.01 0.24
N ALA A 15 -8.51 -17.87 -0.46
CA ALA A 15 -7.41 -17.64 -1.40
C ALA A 15 -6.10 -17.25 -0.69
N LEU A 16 -6.15 -16.54 0.43
CA LEU A 16 -4.97 -16.07 1.17
C LEU A 16 -3.96 -17.16 1.54
N PRO A 17 -4.36 -18.33 2.10
CA PRO A 17 -3.41 -19.39 2.42
C PRO A 17 -2.59 -19.89 1.24
N GLN A 18 -3.13 -19.85 0.01
CA GLN A 18 -2.39 -20.24 -1.19
C GLN A 18 -1.26 -19.26 -1.50
N VAL A 19 -1.54 -17.96 -1.39
CA VAL A 19 -0.54 -16.91 -1.62
C VAL A 19 0.50 -16.90 -0.50
N ASP A 20 0.09 -17.13 0.74
CA ASP A 20 0.98 -17.25 1.89
C ASP A 20 1.95 -18.41 1.71
N ALA A 21 1.47 -19.56 1.29
CA ALA A 21 2.30 -20.74 1.03
C ALA A 21 3.30 -20.48 -0.10
N LEU A 22 2.85 -19.81 -1.19
CA LEU A 22 3.71 -19.40 -2.28
C LEU A 22 4.83 -18.46 -1.80
N PHE A 23 4.49 -17.43 -1.04
CA PHE A 23 5.47 -16.48 -0.49
C PHE A 23 6.49 -17.17 0.42
N VAL A 24 6.03 -18.03 1.34
CA VAL A 24 6.91 -18.78 2.25
C VAL A 24 7.85 -19.66 1.44
N HIS A 25 7.36 -20.37 0.43
CA HIS A 25 8.18 -21.20 -0.44
C HIS A 25 9.24 -20.38 -1.19
N ALA A 26 8.84 -19.29 -1.86
CA ALA A 26 9.75 -18.41 -2.58
C ALA A 26 10.85 -17.82 -1.69
N ARG A 27 10.46 -17.43 -0.46
CA ARG A 27 11.41 -16.93 0.56
C ARG A 27 12.45 -17.97 0.94
N GLU A 28 12.06 -19.23 1.17
CA GLU A 28 12.99 -20.29 1.52
C GLU A 28 13.92 -20.66 0.34
N VAL A 29 13.41 -20.64 -0.89
CA VAL A 29 14.24 -20.84 -2.09
C VAL A 29 15.31 -19.75 -2.17
N LEU A 30 14.94 -18.47 -2.07
CA LEU A 30 15.92 -17.39 -2.12
C LEU A 30 16.89 -17.46 -0.94
N ARG A 31 16.39 -17.71 0.27
CA ARG A 31 17.21 -17.85 1.49
C ARG A 31 18.31 -18.89 1.31
N SER A 32 18.00 -20.03 0.72
CA SER A 32 18.98 -21.09 0.48
C SER A 32 20.13 -20.66 -0.46
N ARG A 33 19.86 -19.70 -1.35
CA ARG A 33 20.84 -19.18 -2.32
C ARG A 33 21.74 -18.11 -1.73
N VAL A 34 21.15 -17.21 -0.93
CA VAL A 34 21.86 -16.03 -0.40
C VAL A 34 22.50 -16.27 0.97
N SER A 35 22.24 -17.39 1.63
CA SER A 35 22.82 -17.70 2.93
C SER A 35 24.10 -18.51 2.80
N ARG A 36 25.11 -18.15 3.60
CA ARG A 36 26.36 -18.90 3.83
C ARG A 36 26.57 -18.98 5.33
N ASP A 37 26.79 -20.19 5.87
CA ASP A 37 26.98 -20.41 7.30
C ASP A 37 25.89 -19.80 8.20
N GLY A 38 24.64 -19.88 7.74
CA GLY A 38 23.46 -19.37 8.45
C GLY A 38 23.27 -17.85 8.42
N LYS A 39 24.14 -17.11 7.71
CA LYS A 39 24.05 -15.65 7.55
C LYS A 39 23.85 -15.27 6.09
N VAL A 40 23.17 -14.15 5.85
CA VAL A 40 23.03 -13.58 4.51
C VAL A 40 24.40 -13.09 4.03
N SER A 41 24.81 -13.54 2.84
CA SER A 41 26.04 -13.11 2.18
C SER A 41 25.75 -11.95 1.24
N ASN A 42 26.41 -10.80 1.43
CA ASN A 42 26.24 -9.64 0.54
C ASN A 42 26.60 -9.97 -0.91
N ALA A 43 27.67 -10.74 -1.14
CA ALA A 43 28.05 -11.14 -2.50
C ALA A 43 27.01 -12.05 -3.15
N ALA A 44 26.44 -13.01 -2.40
CA ALA A 44 25.36 -13.85 -2.92
C ALA A 44 24.05 -13.06 -3.11
N MET A 45 23.78 -12.07 -2.27
CA MET A 45 22.64 -11.17 -2.44
C MET A 45 22.77 -10.31 -3.71
N GLU A 46 23.98 -9.82 -4.00
CA GLU A 46 24.25 -9.06 -5.22
C GLU A 46 24.11 -9.94 -6.48
N GLU A 47 24.60 -11.19 -6.42
CA GLU A 47 24.41 -12.16 -7.50
C GLU A 47 22.93 -12.47 -7.77
N HIS A 48 22.09 -12.49 -6.73
CA HIS A 48 20.67 -12.83 -6.81
C HIS A 48 19.74 -11.62 -6.61
N GLN A 49 20.21 -10.40 -6.91
CA GLN A 49 19.46 -9.16 -6.64
C GLN A 49 18.10 -9.10 -7.32
N PHE A 50 17.95 -9.62 -8.54
CA PHE A 50 16.65 -9.66 -9.24
C PHE A 50 15.65 -10.54 -8.50
N ALA A 51 16.07 -11.73 -8.04
CA ALA A 51 15.23 -12.60 -7.24
C ALA A 51 14.87 -11.97 -5.89
N ALA A 52 15.83 -11.30 -5.23
CA ALA A 52 15.58 -10.59 -3.98
C ALA A 52 14.56 -9.45 -4.16
N HIS A 53 14.68 -8.68 -5.24
CA HIS A 53 13.73 -7.63 -5.59
C HIS A 53 12.35 -8.20 -5.92
N ALA A 54 12.28 -9.26 -6.72
CA ALA A 54 11.04 -9.95 -7.03
C ALA A 54 10.35 -10.50 -5.78
N LEU A 55 11.10 -11.06 -4.83
CA LEU A 55 10.56 -11.52 -3.54
C LEU A 55 9.97 -10.36 -2.72
N SER A 56 10.62 -9.20 -2.72
CA SER A 56 10.11 -8.01 -2.01
C SER A 56 8.77 -7.55 -2.57
N TRP A 57 8.58 -7.63 -3.88
CA TRP A 57 7.30 -7.32 -4.51
C TRP A 57 6.24 -8.38 -4.24
N LEU A 58 6.60 -9.66 -4.27
CA LEU A 58 5.68 -10.73 -3.87
C LEU A 58 5.24 -10.58 -2.42
N ALA A 59 6.16 -10.22 -1.51
CA ALA A 59 5.85 -9.93 -0.10
C ALA A 59 4.86 -8.77 0.02
N THR A 60 5.08 -7.68 -0.72
CA THR A 60 4.23 -6.50 -0.74
C THR A 60 2.82 -6.83 -1.21
N TYR A 61 2.68 -7.59 -2.29
CA TYR A 61 1.39 -8.00 -2.82
C TYR A 61 0.66 -8.97 -1.88
N THR A 62 1.37 -9.90 -1.28
CA THR A 62 0.82 -10.83 -0.28
C THR A 62 0.28 -10.06 0.93
N GLU A 63 1.06 -9.10 1.44
CA GLU A 63 0.63 -8.27 2.56
C GLU A 63 -0.54 -7.35 2.18
N ALA A 64 -0.54 -6.77 0.99
CA ALA A 64 -1.66 -5.96 0.51
C ALA A 64 -2.97 -6.75 0.47
N LEU A 65 -2.93 -8.01 0.02
CA LEU A 65 -4.11 -8.90 0.04
C LEU A 65 -4.59 -9.20 1.46
N ARG A 66 -3.66 -9.46 2.40
CA ARG A 66 -4.00 -9.66 3.83
C ARG A 66 -4.67 -8.43 4.42
N GLN A 67 -4.10 -7.24 4.17
CA GLN A 67 -4.66 -5.99 4.68
C GLN A 67 -6.02 -5.67 4.06
N LEU A 68 -6.22 -5.98 2.79
CA LEU A 68 -7.49 -5.77 2.11
C LEU A 68 -8.59 -6.71 2.67
N ASP A 69 -8.27 -7.97 2.96
CA ASP A 69 -9.20 -8.90 3.59
C ASP A 69 -9.51 -8.51 5.05
N ALA A 70 -8.50 -8.10 5.81
CA ALA A 70 -8.65 -7.61 7.18
C ALA A 70 -9.49 -6.32 7.23
N TRP A 71 -9.29 -5.40 6.29
CA TRP A 71 -10.11 -4.20 6.12
C TRP A 71 -11.59 -4.55 5.88
N ALA A 72 -11.85 -5.47 4.96
CA ALA A 72 -13.22 -5.93 4.70
C ALA A 72 -13.85 -6.59 5.93
N GLY A 73 -13.04 -7.30 6.73
CA GLY A 73 -13.43 -7.87 8.01
C GLY A 73 -13.90 -6.80 9.00
N ARG A 74 -13.07 -5.80 9.24
CA ARG A 74 -13.41 -4.69 10.15
C ARG A 74 -14.66 -3.93 9.72
N LEU A 75 -14.79 -3.65 8.44
CA LEU A 75 -15.99 -2.97 7.90
C LEU A 75 -17.25 -3.81 8.06
N ALA A 76 -17.16 -5.11 7.87
CA ALA A 76 -18.31 -6.01 8.06
C ALA A 76 -18.74 -6.07 9.54
N GLU A 77 -17.79 -6.13 10.47
CA GLU A 77 -18.06 -6.08 11.91
C GLU A 77 -18.71 -4.75 12.33
N ALA A 78 -18.27 -3.65 11.69
CA ALA A 78 -18.85 -2.31 11.91
C ALA A 78 -20.17 -2.06 11.15
N GLY A 79 -20.67 -3.01 10.35
CA GLY A 79 -21.85 -2.82 9.50
C GLY A 79 -21.65 -1.82 8.36
N GLN A 80 -20.42 -1.57 7.93
CA GLN A 80 -20.04 -0.60 6.90
C GLN A 80 -19.58 -1.26 5.59
N PHE A 81 -19.59 -2.58 5.51
CA PHE A 81 -19.21 -3.31 4.30
C PHE A 81 -20.37 -3.34 3.29
N GLY A 82 -20.41 -2.33 2.45
CA GLY A 82 -21.43 -2.16 1.41
C GLY A 82 -21.01 -2.69 0.04
N GLU A 83 -21.78 -2.34 -0.99
CA GLU A 83 -21.53 -2.77 -2.38
C GLU A 83 -20.22 -2.21 -2.93
N MET A 84 -19.89 -0.96 -2.61
CA MET A 84 -18.65 -0.32 -3.05
C MET A 84 -17.44 -1.03 -2.46
N GLU A 85 -17.44 -1.29 -1.16
CA GLU A 85 -16.36 -1.98 -0.45
C GLU A 85 -16.20 -3.41 -0.96
N ALA A 86 -17.31 -4.09 -1.23
CA ALA A 86 -17.29 -5.43 -1.82
C ALA A 86 -16.67 -5.44 -3.23
N LEU A 87 -17.01 -4.46 -4.08
CA LEU A 87 -16.40 -4.32 -5.40
C LEU A 87 -14.91 -3.98 -5.33
N ILE A 88 -14.49 -3.12 -4.40
CA ILE A 88 -13.08 -2.82 -4.16
C ILE A 88 -12.32 -4.08 -3.75
N LEU A 89 -12.85 -4.83 -2.79
CA LEU A 89 -12.26 -6.10 -2.34
C LEU A 89 -12.13 -7.09 -3.50
N GLN A 90 -13.21 -7.29 -4.24
CA GLN A 90 -13.29 -8.25 -5.34
C GLN A 90 -12.29 -7.91 -6.46
N ILE A 91 -12.30 -6.66 -6.91
CA ILE A 91 -11.43 -6.18 -7.98
C ILE A 91 -9.97 -6.23 -7.55
N GLY A 92 -9.67 -5.79 -6.31
CA GLY A 92 -8.32 -5.81 -5.75
C GLY A 92 -7.74 -7.23 -5.68
N PHE A 93 -8.50 -8.19 -5.17
CA PHE A 93 -8.08 -9.59 -5.16
C PHE A 93 -7.90 -10.15 -6.58
N GLY A 94 -8.87 -9.93 -7.46
CA GLY A 94 -8.79 -10.40 -8.85
C GLY A 94 -7.55 -9.89 -9.57
N GLU A 95 -7.24 -8.60 -9.42
CA GLU A 95 -6.08 -7.97 -10.04
C GLU A 95 -4.76 -8.46 -9.44
N TYR A 96 -4.61 -8.41 -8.11
CA TYR A 96 -3.36 -8.78 -7.47
C TYR A 96 -3.02 -10.26 -7.64
N LEU A 97 -4.00 -11.16 -7.52
CA LEU A 97 -3.79 -12.59 -7.77
C LEU A 97 -3.40 -12.85 -9.24
N SER A 98 -4.01 -12.13 -10.19
CA SER A 98 -3.64 -12.23 -11.61
C SER A 98 -2.21 -11.79 -11.86
N GLN A 99 -1.78 -10.70 -11.22
CA GLN A 99 -0.42 -10.19 -11.34
C GLN A 99 0.60 -11.12 -10.67
N ILE A 100 0.28 -11.69 -9.50
CA ILE A 100 1.14 -12.70 -8.87
C ILE A 100 1.33 -13.90 -9.80
N ALA A 101 0.28 -14.40 -10.43
CA ALA A 101 0.34 -15.55 -11.31
C ALA A 101 1.04 -15.24 -12.66
N GLY A 102 0.80 -14.06 -13.22
CA GLY A 102 1.25 -13.68 -14.57
C GLY A 102 2.52 -12.84 -14.61
N GLY A 103 2.88 -12.24 -13.50
CA GLY A 103 4.01 -11.29 -13.36
C GLY A 103 3.58 -9.98 -12.73
N ILE A 104 4.29 -9.57 -11.68
CA ILE A 104 4.05 -8.33 -10.95
C ILE A 104 4.78 -7.19 -11.65
N PRO A 105 4.07 -6.16 -12.14
CA PRO A 105 4.71 -5.00 -12.74
C PRO A 105 5.40 -4.16 -11.64
N MET A 106 6.70 -3.97 -11.76
CA MET A 106 7.50 -3.21 -10.79
C MET A 106 7.71 -1.76 -11.24
N SER A 107 8.21 -1.60 -12.47
CA SER A 107 8.48 -0.31 -13.08
C SER A 107 8.36 -0.41 -14.60
N GLN A 108 8.74 0.65 -15.32
CA GLN A 108 8.68 0.67 -16.77
C GLN A 108 9.55 -0.45 -17.39
N GLY A 109 8.91 -1.52 -17.84
CA GLY A 109 9.57 -2.64 -18.48
C GLY A 109 10.11 -3.73 -17.54
N GLU A 110 10.00 -3.55 -16.22
CA GLU A 110 10.39 -4.58 -15.27
C GLU A 110 9.17 -5.32 -14.73
N ILE A 111 9.23 -6.64 -14.76
CA ILE A 111 8.17 -7.52 -14.28
C ILE A 111 8.81 -8.60 -13.43
N ALA A 112 8.39 -8.70 -12.15
CA ALA A 112 8.77 -9.81 -11.29
C ALA A 112 7.92 -11.05 -11.63
N ARG A 113 8.57 -12.11 -12.06
CA ARG A 113 7.91 -13.39 -12.36
C ARG A 113 8.27 -14.43 -11.32
N LEU A 114 7.38 -15.38 -11.11
CA LEU A 114 7.64 -16.50 -10.21
C LEU A 114 8.83 -17.35 -10.67
N SER A 115 9.10 -17.39 -12.00
CA SER A 115 10.30 -18.02 -12.55
C SER A 115 11.61 -17.36 -12.07
N ASP A 116 11.61 -16.07 -11.78
CA ASP A 116 12.78 -15.36 -11.25
C ASP A 116 13.13 -15.82 -9.81
N LEU A 117 12.14 -16.39 -9.14
CA LEU A 117 12.23 -16.98 -7.80
C LEU A 117 12.39 -18.51 -7.83
N ASP A 118 12.61 -19.11 -9.00
CA ASP A 118 12.57 -20.56 -9.25
C ASP A 118 11.37 -21.25 -8.59
N THR A 119 10.23 -20.63 -8.70
CA THR A 119 8.97 -21.16 -8.21
C THR A 119 7.87 -20.99 -9.24
N GLY A 120 6.75 -21.59 -9.01
CA GLY A 120 5.55 -21.48 -9.82
C GLY A 120 4.31 -21.57 -8.95
N TRP A 121 3.21 -21.12 -9.48
CA TRP A 121 1.92 -21.21 -8.82
C TRP A 121 0.82 -21.49 -9.84
N THR A 122 0.03 -22.50 -9.58
CA THR A 122 -1.20 -22.76 -10.32
C THR A 122 -2.36 -22.43 -9.39
N PRO A 123 -3.04 -21.28 -9.62
CA PRO A 123 -4.19 -20.91 -8.80
C PRO A 123 -5.32 -21.94 -8.94
N GLU A 124 -5.88 -22.36 -7.80
CA GLU A 124 -6.98 -23.31 -7.77
C GLU A 124 -8.17 -22.78 -6.94
N GLY A 125 -9.37 -23.35 -7.20
CA GLY A 125 -10.56 -23.06 -6.43
C GLY A 125 -10.85 -21.56 -6.27
N PRO A 126 -10.89 -21.03 -5.02
CA PRO A 126 -11.20 -19.63 -4.75
C PRO A 126 -10.26 -18.64 -5.45
N ALA A 127 -8.95 -18.90 -5.46
CA ALA A 127 -7.97 -18.02 -6.13
C ALA A 127 -8.22 -17.99 -7.66
N ALA A 128 -8.43 -19.14 -8.29
CA ALA A 128 -8.75 -19.22 -9.71
C ALA A 128 -10.08 -18.50 -10.04
N THR A 129 -11.08 -18.62 -9.17
CA THR A 129 -12.37 -17.92 -9.34
C THR A 129 -12.18 -16.40 -9.28
N LEU A 130 -11.44 -15.89 -8.30
CA LEU A 130 -11.16 -14.48 -8.15
C LEU A 130 -10.35 -13.92 -9.34
N ILE A 131 -9.36 -14.64 -9.83
CA ILE A 131 -8.60 -14.28 -11.03
C ILE A 131 -9.52 -14.17 -12.26
N ALA A 132 -10.35 -15.18 -12.48
CA ALA A 132 -11.17 -15.24 -13.67
C ALA A 132 -12.35 -14.25 -13.66
N GLN A 133 -12.91 -13.95 -12.49
CA GLN A 133 -14.18 -13.25 -12.35
C GLN A 133 -14.14 -12.01 -11.44
N GLY A 134 -13.06 -11.77 -10.71
CA GLY A 134 -12.99 -10.66 -9.74
C GLY A 134 -12.90 -9.29 -10.44
N ASN A 135 -11.94 -9.13 -11.34
CA ASN A 135 -11.67 -7.85 -12.00
C ASN A 135 -12.25 -7.80 -13.42
N THR A 136 -13.55 -7.88 -13.54
CA THR A 136 -14.26 -7.84 -14.82
C THR A 136 -14.62 -6.41 -15.25
N PRO A 137 -14.84 -6.14 -16.56
CA PRO A 137 -15.36 -4.86 -17.02
C PRO A 137 -16.67 -4.47 -16.36
N ALA A 138 -17.56 -5.43 -16.08
CA ALA A 138 -18.84 -5.20 -15.40
C ALA A 138 -18.63 -4.76 -13.93
N ALA A 139 -17.72 -5.39 -13.19
CA ALA A 139 -17.38 -5.00 -11.83
C ALA A 139 -16.80 -3.58 -11.78
N ARG A 140 -15.87 -3.26 -12.68
CA ARG A 140 -15.30 -1.90 -12.80
C ARG A 140 -16.36 -0.86 -13.14
N ALA A 141 -17.25 -1.13 -14.09
CA ALA A 141 -18.31 -0.21 -14.48
C ALA A 141 -19.28 0.08 -13.31
N CYS A 142 -19.61 -0.93 -12.53
CA CYS A 142 -20.44 -0.79 -11.34
C CYS A 142 -19.73 0.06 -10.27
N LEU A 143 -18.45 -0.22 -9.99
CA LEU A 143 -17.67 0.57 -9.05
C LEU A 143 -17.59 2.04 -9.47
N VAL A 144 -17.34 2.32 -10.77
CA VAL A 144 -17.28 3.70 -11.29
C VAL A 144 -18.63 4.41 -11.14
N ALA A 145 -19.75 3.71 -11.33
CA ALA A 145 -21.09 4.29 -11.13
C ALA A 145 -21.26 4.73 -9.66
N LEU A 146 -20.94 3.83 -8.70
CA LEU A 146 -20.99 4.17 -7.27
C LEU A 146 -20.05 5.32 -6.89
N MET A 147 -18.85 5.38 -7.48
CA MET A 147 -17.92 6.50 -7.27
C MET A 147 -18.49 7.83 -7.76
N ARG A 148 -19.18 7.84 -8.91
CA ARG A 148 -19.84 9.06 -9.42
C ARG A 148 -20.92 9.56 -8.47
N ASP A 149 -21.70 8.66 -7.87
CA ASP A 149 -22.75 9.02 -6.91
C ASP A 149 -22.17 9.60 -5.61
N ASN A 150 -20.88 9.33 -5.33
CA ASN A 150 -20.14 9.85 -4.20
C ASN A 150 -19.17 10.99 -4.56
N HIS A 151 -19.26 11.52 -5.77
CA HIS A 151 -18.40 12.63 -6.21
C HIS A 151 -18.52 13.85 -5.28
N GLY A 152 -17.38 14.42 -4.91
CA GLY A 152 -17.27 15.54 -3.98
C GLY A 152 -17.24 15.18 -2.49
N ARG A 153 -17.40 13.91 -2.14
CA ARG A 153 -17.16 13.43 -0.76
C ARG A 153 -15.66 13.29 -0.48
N ALA A 154 -15.30 13.29 0.80
CA ALA A 154 -13.93 13.12 1.24
C ALA A 154 -13.33 11.77 0.79
N THR A 155 -14.14 10.72 0.85
CA THR A 155 -13.81 9.37 0.39
C THR A 155 -14.96 8.82 -0.44
N PHE A 156 -14.68 7.90 -1.36
CA PHE A 156 -15.74 7.26 -2.15
C PHE A 156 -16.50 6.20 -1.37
N GLY A 157 -15.87 5.58 -0.35
CA GLY A 157 -16.44 4.55 0.50
C GLY A 157 -15.97 4.64 1.93
N ALA A 158 -16.28 3.62 2.75
CA ALA A 158 -15.84 3.52 4.12
C ALA A 158 -14.34 3.25 4.19
N THR A 159 -13.61 4.03 4.98
CA THR A 159 -12.16 3.90 5.14
C THR A 159 -11.77 2.78 6.09
N GLY A 160 -12.60 2.52 7.11
CA GLY A 160 -12.26 1.63 8.22
C GLY A 160 -11.16 2.18 9.13
N LEU A 161 -10.91 3.49 9.07
CA LEU A 161 -10.04 4.21 10.01
C LEU A 161 -10.76 4.38 11.35
N ASP A 162 -9.99 4.45 12.42
CA ASP A 162 -10.50 4.85 13.74
C ASP A 162 -10.71 6.37 13.81
N GLU A 163 -11.32 6.82 14.91
CA GLU A 163 -11.67 8.22 15.10
C GLU A 163 -10.44 9.15 15.14
N GLU A 164 -9.33 8.68 15.69
CA GLU A 164 -8.07 9.44 15.73
C GLU A 164 -7.51 9.66 14.34
N LEU A 165 -7.41 8.60 13.53
CA LEU A 165 -6.94 8.68 12.15
C LEU A 165 -7.86 9.51 11.26
N GLU A 166 -9.19 9.45 11.49
CA GLU A 166 -10.15 10.29 10.79
C GLU A 166 -9.95 11.79 11.14
N MET A 167 -9.68 12.13 12.41
CA MET A 167 -9.36 13.51 12.81
C MET A 167 -8.06 13.99 12.17
N ILE A 168 -7.03 13.16 12.15
CA ILE A 168 -5.76 13.46 11.50
C ILE A 168 -6.00 13.72 10.01
N ARG A 169 -6.74 12.83 9.34
CA ARG A 169 -7.09 12.99 7.93
C ARG A 169 -7.77 14.33 7.66
N ASP A 170 -8.79 14.66 8.44
CA ASP A 170 -9.57 15.89 8.23
C ASP A 170 -8.75 17.15 8.50
N GLN A 171 -7.79 17.11 9.43
CA GLN A 171 -6.88 18.21 9.68
C GLN A 171 -5.97 18.45 8.47
N PHE A 172 -5.31 17.40 7.96
CA PHE A 172 -4.40 17.53 6.83
C PHE A 172 -5.13 17.80 5.52
N ARG A 173 -6.36 17.30 5.38
CA ARG A 173 -7.23 17.65 4.26
C ARG A 173 -7.51 19.14 4.19
N ARG A 174 -7.93 19.74 5.31
CA ARG A 174 -8.17 21.19 5.38
C ARG A 174 -6.90 21.99 5.08
N TYR A 175 -5.77 21.57 5.67
CA TYR A 175 -4.50 22.21 5.37
C TYR A 175 -4.16 22.17 3.88
N ALA A 176 -4.28 21.01 3.25
CA ALA A 176 -4.04 20.84 1.82
C ALA A 176 -4.99 21.72 0.96
N ASP A 177 -6.28 21.77 1.31
CA ASP A 177 -7.28 22.56 0.61
C ASP A 177 -7.01 24.07 0.72
N GLU A 178 -6.58 24.54 1.88
CA GLU A 178 -6.41 25.98 2.15
C GLU A 178 -5.01 26.49 1.75
N LYS A 179 -3.97 25.70 1.92
CA LYS A 179 -2.58 26.14 1.83
C LYS A 179 -1.80 25.59 0.64
N VAL A 180 -2.22 24.45 0.09
CA VAL A 180 -1.45 23.75 -0.96
C VAL A 180 -2.17 23.85 -2.31
N ILE A 181 -3.41 23.39 -2.40
CA ILE A 181 -4.17 23.33 -3.66
C ILE A 181 -4.22 24.67 -4.40
N PRO A 182 -4.48 25.83 -3.74
CA PRO A 182 -4.57 27.10 -4.46
C PRO A 182 -3.30 27.52 -5.19
N HIS A 183 -2.15 26.97 -4.79
CA HIS A 183 -0.85 27.37 -5.27
C HIS A 183 -0.11 26.28 -6.07
N ALA A 184 -0.48 25.02 -5.88
CA ALA A 184 0.22 23.86 -6.43
C ALA A 184 0.41 23.93 -7.95
N HIS A 185 -0.63 24.36 -8.67
CA HIS A 185 -0.57 24.47 -10.12
C HIS A 185 0.45 25.52 -10.59
N ASP A 186 0.49 26.67 -9.93
CA ASP A 186 1.43 27.73 -10.22
C ASP A 186 2.87 27.32 -9.93
N TRP A 187 3.12 26.67 -8.79
CA TRP A 187 4.45 26.13 -8.46
C TRP A 187 4.93 25.15 -9.53
N HIS A 188 4.03 24.27 -9.98
CA HIS A 188 4.37 23.30 -11.01
C HIS A 188 4.69 23.97 -12.37
N LEU A 189 3.85 24.89 -12.82
CA LEU A 189 4.04 25.55 -14.14
C LEU A 189 5.29 26.43 -14.18
N LYS A 190 5.68 27.01 -13.06
CA LYS A 190 6.84 27.92 -12.95
C LYS A 190 8.13 27.20 -12.53
N ASP A 191 8.05 25.86 -12.32
CA ASP A 191 9.16 25.06 -11.78
C ASP A 191 9.71 25.62 -10.46
N GLU A 192 8.81 26.11 -9.61
CA GLU A 192 9.14 26.69 -8.31
C GLU A 192 9.33 25.59 -7.25
N LEU A 193 10.24 25.83 -6.33
CA LEU A 193 10.37 25.00 -5.13
C LEU A 193 9.18 25.22 -4.20
N ILE A 194 8.86 24.19 -3.39
CA ILE A 194 7.88 24.32 -2.30
C ILE A 194 8.34 25.42 -1.36
N PRO A 195 7.50 26.45 -1.07
CA PRO A 195 7.87 27.55 -0.19
C PRO A 195 8.31 27.07 1.21
N MET A 196 9.30 27.73 1.79
CA MET A 196 9.79 27.41 3.13
C MET A 196 8.72 27.53 4.20
N GLU A 197 7.79 28.45 4.03
CA GLU A 197 6.64 28.64 4.93
C GLU A 197 5.80 27.36 5.03
N VAL A 198 5.53 26.69 3.90
CA VAL A 198 4.81 25.42 3.86
C VAL A 198 5.61 24.33 4.61
N ILE A 199 6.93 24.27 4.41
CA ILE A 199 7.79 23.30 5.09
C ILE A 199 7.80 23.56 6.60
N GLN A 200 7.85 24.82 7.03
CA GLN A 200 7.83 25.19 8.43
C GLN A 200 6.49 24.87 9.09
N GLU A 201 5.36 25.20 8.45
CA GLU A 201 4.01 24.85 8.92
C GLU A 201 3.88 23.32 9.07
N LEU A 202 4.36 22.52 8.11
CA LEU A 202 4.35 21.06 8.19
C LEU A 202 5.25 20.52 9.32
N ALA A 203 6.37 21.19 9.59
CA ALA A 203 7.22 20.84 10.73
C ALA A 203 6.53 21.12 12.07
N GLU A 204 5.86 22.26 12.20
CA GLU A 204 5.07 22.62 13.39
C GLU A 204 3.88 21.66 13.60
N MET A 205 3.26 21.17 12.52
CA MET A 205 2.23 20.14 12.54
C MET A 205 2.79 18.73 12.82
N GLY A 206 4.11 18.58 12.93
CA GLY A 206 4.76 17.32 13.30
C GLY A 206 4.93 16.30 12.18
N VAL A 207 4.70 16.68 10.91
CA VAL A 207 4.75 15.76 9.75
C VAL A 207 6.07 15.00 9.67
N PHE A 208 7.18 15.65 10.00
CA PHE A 208 8.51 15.05 9.91
C PHE A 208 8.86 14.12 11.08
N GLY A 209 8.06 14.10 12.13
CA GLY A 209 8.25 13.27 13.32
C GLY A 209 7.21 12.17 13.52
N LEU A 210 6.25 12.02 12.62
CA LEU A 210 5.06 11.16 12.82
C LEU A 210 5.41 9.74 13.30
N THR A 211 6.32 9.05 12.63
CA THR A 211 6.69 7.65 12.93
C THR A 211 8.02 7.51 13.66
N ILE A 212 8.66 8.63 14.01
CA ILE A 212 9.90 8.61 14.80
C ILE A 212 9.52 8.32 16.25
N PRO A 213 10.19 7.36 16.94
CA PRO A 213 9.92 7.10 18.36
C PRO A 213 10.08 8.36 19.23
N GLU A 214 9.28 8.42 20.30
CA GLU A 214 9.30 9.57 21.23
C GLU A 214 10.67 9.82 21.87
N GLU A 215 11.42 8.75 22.13
CA GLU A 215 12.79 8.82 22.67
C GLU A 215 13.76 9.58 21.76
N PHE A 216 13.45 9.68 20.44
CA PHE A 216 14.21 10.48 19.46
C PHE A 216 13.50 11.78 19.08
N GLY A 217 12.53 12.23 19.88
CA GLY A 217 11.81 13.49 19.69
C GLY A 217 10.71 13.44 18.62
N GLY A 218 10.23 12.26 18.25
CA GLY A 218 9.08 12.07 17.38
C GLY A 218 7.78 11.86 18.14
N PHE A 219 6.73 11.46 17.41
CA PHE A 219 5.39 11.18 17.98
C PHE A 219 5.12 9.69 18.16
N GLY A 220 5.95 8.80 17.63
CA GLY A 220 5.76 7.35 17.74
C GLY A 220 4.47 6.82 17.13
N LEU A 221 3.83 7.57 16.21
CA LEU A 221 2.57 7.19 15.61
C LEU A 221 2.73 6.01 14.63
N SER A 222 1.60 5.42 14.28
CA SER A 222 1.55 4.28 13.38
C SER A 222 1.93 4.62 11.94
N LYS A 223 2.30 3.60 11.15
CA LYS A 223 2.47 3.76 9.70
C LYS A 223 1.16 4.17 9.02
N ALA A 224 0.01 3.80 9.57
CA ALA A 224 -1.29 4.24 9.07
C ALA A 224 -1.44 5.75 9.15
N SER A 225 -1.02 6.38 10.26
CA SER A 225 -1.02 7.85 10.40
C SER A 225 -0.16 8.53 9.32
N MET A 226 1.02 7.98 9.04
CA MET A 226 1.89 8.49 7.96
C MET A 226 1.21 8.38 6.59
N VAL A 227 0.54 7.26 6.30
CA VAL A 227 -0.15 7.06 5.03
C VAL A 227 -1.29 8.06 4.88
N VAL A 228 -2.12 8.24 5.90
CA VAL A 228 -3.25 9.18 5.91
C VAL A 228 -2.76 10.62 5.65
N VAL A 229 -1.72 11.06 6.35
CA VAL A 229 -1.13 12.40 6.16
C VAL A 229 -0.56 12.57 4.76
N SER A 230 0.19 11.56 4.28
CA SER A 230 0.79 11.60 2.94
C SER A 230 -0.26 11.60 1.84
N GLU A 231 -1.36 10.86 2.00
CA GLU A 231 -2.46 10.83 1.04
C GLU A 231 -3.09 12.22 0.90
N GLU A 232 -3.46 12.87 2.00
CA GLU A 232 -4.11 14.17 1.94
C GLU A 232 -3.18 15.28 1.45
N LEU A 233 -1.93 15.29 1.86
CA LEU A 233 -0.95 16.25 1.34
C LEU A 233 -0.65 16.02 -0.15
N SER A 234 -0.56 14.75 -0.59
CA SER A 234 -0.33 14.40 -2.00
C SER A 234 -1.52 14.71 -2.89
N ARG A 235 -2.75 14.62 -2.36
CA ARG A 235 -3.95 15.09 -3.04
C ARG A 235 -3.86 16.59 -3.38
N GLY A 236 -3.25 17.37 -2.50
CA GLY A 236 -2.96 18.77 -2.75
C GLY A 236 -1.85 18.97 -3.76
N TYR A 237 -0.68 18.40 -3.49
CA TYR A 237 0.48 18.41 -4.36
C TYR A 237 1.44 17.28 -3.97
N ILE A 238 1.75 16.40 -4.91
CA ILE A 238 2.58 15.22 -4.64
C ILE A 238 3.98 15.59 -4.08
N GLY A 239 4.52 16.72 -4.49
CA GLY A 239 5.78 17.25 -3.97
C GLY A 239 5.72 17.52 -2.46
N VAL A 240 4.61 18.08 -1.97
CA VAL A 240 4.36 18.32 -0.54
C VAL A 240 4.15 17.01 0.20
N GLY A 241 3.33 16.10 -0.34
CA GLY A 241 3.06 14.80 0.28
C GLY A 241 4.30 13.91 0.42
N SER A 242 5.28 14.05 -0.47
CA SER A 242 6.51 13.26 -0.42
C SER A 242 7.52 13.73 0.64
N LEU A 243 7.36 14.92 1.23
CA LEU A 243 8.30 15.46 2.21
C LEU A 243 8.35 14.63 3.50
N GLY A 244 7.19 14.26 4.04
CA GLY A 244 7.08 13.48 5.29
C GLY A 244 7.51 12.04 5.13
N THR A 245 7.14 11.39 4.01
CA THR A 245 7.41 9.97 3.76
C THR A 245 8.89 9.64 3.63
N ARG A 246 9.68 10.51 3.01
CA ARG A 246 11.13 10.30 2.83
C ARG A 246 11.85 10.12 4.15
N ARG A 247 11.49 10.91 5.17
CA ARG A 247 12.12 10.83 6.50
C ARG A 247 11.67 9.60 7.28
N GLY A 248 10.40 9.25 7.20
CA GLY A 248 9.85 8.03 7.80
C GLY A 248 10.46 6.76 7.22
N ILE A 249 10.69 6.70 5.91
CA ILE A 249 11.37 5.59 5.25
C ILE A 249 12.83 5.51 5.71
N ALA A 250 13.55 6.63 5.75
CA ALA A 250 14.93 6.66 6.22
C ALA A 250 15.07 6.18 7.67
N ALA A 251 14.15 6.59 8.56
CA ALA A 251 14.14 6.14 9.96
C ALA A 251 13.78 4.65 10.09
N ALA A 252 12.89 4.14 9.25
CA ALA A 252 12.48 2.72 9.27
C ALA A 252 13.50 1.78 8.64
N THR A 253 14.36 2.28 7.76
CA THR A 253 15.39 1.50 7.04
C THR A 253 16.78 1.67 7.63
N ALA A 254 17.00 2.59 8.58
CA ALA A 254 18.23 2.70 9.32
C ALA A 254 18.27 1.58 10.39
N PRO A 255 18.96 0.45 10.17
CA PRO A 255 19.17 -0.51 11.23
C PRO A 255 20.10 0.14 12.24
N ASP A 256 19.84 -0.03 13.52
CA ASP A 256 20.71 0.10 14.72
C ASP A 256 21.99 0.99 14.69
N HIS A 257 22.18 1.83 13.67
CA HIS A 257 23.33 2.72 13.50
C HIS A 257 23.13 4.12 14.08
N TYR A 258 22.01 4.37 14.76
CA TYR A 258 21.87 5.52 15.66
C TYR A 258 22.23 5.14 17.12
N SER A 259 23.21 4.28 17.32
CA SER A 259 23.95 4.26 18.57
C SER A 259 24.85 5.50 18.52
N GLY A 260 24.47 6.54 19.26
CA GLY A 260 25.15 7.80 19.30
C GLY A 260 26.63 7.66 19.64
N GLU A 261 27.44 7.91 18.67
CA GLU A 261 28.82 8.37 18.79
C GLU A 261 29.10 9.20 17.54
N HIS A 262 28.74 10.50 17.64
CA HIS A 262 29.50 11.61 17.03
C HIS A 262 28.99 12.92 17.61
#